data_f1fdd9ac5272aa99e0aa47b521212174
#
_entry.id   f1fdd9ac5272aa99e0aa47b521212174
#
_cell.length_a   1.000
_cell.length_b   1.000
_cell.length_c   1.000
_cell.angle_alpha   90.00
_cell.angle_beta   90.00
_cell.angle_gamma   90.00
#
_symmetry.space_group_name_H-M   'P 1'
#
loop_
_entity.id
_entity.type
_entity.pdbx_description
1 polymer ?
#
loop_
_entity_poly.entity_id
_entity_poly.type
_entity_poly.pdbx_seq_one_letter_code
_entity_poly.pdbx_strand_id
1 'polypeptide(L)'
;MPRKLSLGVAALVLAATACVPPVPDNDEVIEFDPVLTSMGRVQEEGVLRVGIPEDAGPFATGSGDEARGFTVELGKEVAGSLGVDVDFRSGTDEELGAMVDSGTLDLAFPLQPITEKAITKNAFTDPYWIARERVLSFDGGVEEVADLAGKTVCQSIDDITGIPVERLQPDAGKVTEAADLAACPEVDAMVGPDIRLLAQMAPGDALPALVGEEINAVGYGAMTALEDKIFADYVSTQFSEARTEGRWSAWFGDFISPVTGETPPDPPGMHLEEAAALYPLDE
;
A
#
# COMPACT_ATOMS: atom_id res chain seq x y z
N MET A 1 -22.18 -80.90 -39.52
CA MET A 1 -22.44 -79.51 -39.09
C MET A 1 -21.73 -79.27 -37.76
N PRO A 2 -20.61 -78.56 -37.76
CA PRO A 2 -19.86 -78.29 -36.49
C PRO A 2 -20.35 -77.00 -35.88
N ARG A 3 -20.61 -77.07 -34.58
CA ARG A 3 -20.95 -75.97 -33.65
C ARG A 3 -19.69 -75.14 -33.39
N LYS A 4 -19.74 -73.83 -33.68
CA LYS A 4 -18.70 -72.88 -33.31
C LYS A 4 -18.91 -72.47 -31.84
N LEU A 5 -17.90 -72.74 -30.95
CA LEU A 5 -17.78 -72.18 -29.67
C LEU A 5 -17.09 -70.79 -29.80
N SER A 6 -17.75 -69.70 -29.36
CA SER A 6 -17.17 -68.40 -29.20
C SER A 6 -16.70 -68.26 -27.78
N LEU A 7 -15.37 -68.14 -27.60
CA LEU A 7 -14.75 -67.73 -26.32
C LEU A 7 -14.92 -66.21 -26.17
N GLY A 8 -15.66 -65.80 -25.17
CA GLY A 8 -15.72 -64.41 -24.77
C GLY A 8 -14.52 -64.10 -23.82
N VAL A 9 -13.65 -63.18 -24.24
CA VAL A 9 -12.60 -62.65 -23.40
C VAL A 9 -13.19 -61.53 -22.55
N ALA A 10 -13.32 -61.74 -21.24
CA ALA A 10 -13.67 -60.69 -20.29
C ALA A 10 -12.42 -59.90 -19.95
N ALA A 11 -12.35 -58.64 -20.40
CA ALA A 11 -11.31 -57.70 -20.02
C ALA A 11 -11.63 -57.13 -18.60
N LEU A 12 -10.82 -57.50 -17.64
CA LEU A 12 -10.89 -56.96 -16.28
C LEU A 12 -10.19 -55.58 -16.28
N VAL A 13 -10.96 -54.49 -16.25
CA VAL A 13 -10.43 -53.14 -16.07
C VAL A 13 -10.18 -52.93 -14.58
N LEU A 14 -8.90 -53.00 -14.16
CA LEU A 14 -8.47 -52.53 -12.83
C LEU A 14 -8.52 -50.99 -12.87
N ALA A 15 -9.51 -50.40 -12.19
CA ALA A 15 -9.50 -49.01 -11.85
C ALA A 15 -8.46 -48.79 -10.71
N ALA A 16 -7.28 -48.29 -11.06
CA ALA A 16 -6.35 -47.80 -10.08
C ALA A 16 -6.89 -46.44 -9.53
N THR A 17 -7.56 -46.47 -8.41
CA THR A 17 -7.82 -45.27 -7.62
C THR A 17 -6.48 -44.78 -7.07
N ALA A 18 -5.84 -43.84 -7.77
CA ALA A 18 -4.74 -43.09 -7.21
C ALA A 18 -5.30 -42.31 -6.01
N CYS A 19 -4.87 -42.72 -4.79
CA CYS A 19 -5.02 -41.85 -3.62
C CYS A 19 -4.17 -40.61 -3.87
N VAL A 20 -4.78 -39.53 -4.33
CA VAL A 20 -4.18 -38.21 -4.28
C VAL A 20 -4.17 -37.87 -2.78
N PRO A 21 -2.98 -37.66 -2.16
CA PRO A 21 -2.95 -37.18 -0.80
C PRO A 21 -3.74 -35.87 -0.72
N PRO A 22 -4.48 -35.61 0.37
CA PRO A 22 -5.13 -34.32 0.53
C PRO A 22 -4.08 -33.23 0.39
N VAL A 23 -4.34 -32.23 -0.46
CA VAL A 23 -3.58 -31.00 -0.49
C VAL A 23 -3.68 -30.43 0.92
N PRO A 24 -2.58 -30.12 1.63
CA PRO A 24 -2.67 -29.50 2.94
C PRO A 24 -3.50 -28.23 2.80
N ASP A 25 -4.52 -28.07 3.63
CA ASP A 25 -5.23 -26.82 3.80
C ASP A 25 -4.19 -25.80 4.28
N ASN A 26 -3.77 -24.87 3.42
CA ASN A 26 -2.82 -23.83 3.74
C ASN A 26 -3.45 -22.68 4.56
N ASP A 27 -4.68 -22.88 5.05
CA ASP A 27 -5.42 -21.91 5.87
C ASP A 27 -5.20 -22.12 7.39
N GLU A 28 -4.15 -22.83 7.79
CA GLU A 28 -3.84 -23.01 9.20
C GLU A 28 -3.19 -21.73 9.75
N VAL A 29 -3.93 -20.97 10.54
CA VAL A 29 -3.45 -19.78 11.22
C VAL A 29 -2.31 -20.18 12.16
N ILE A 30 -1.15 -19.54 12.00
CA ILE A 30 0.00 -19.77 12.88
C ILE A 30 -0.30 -19.15 14.24
N GLU A 31 -0.21 -19.93 15.32
CA GLU A 31 -0.33 -19.41 16.68
C GLU A 31 1.02 -18.92 17.19
N PHE A 32 1.03 -17.71 17.75
CA PHE A 32 2.21 -17.08 18.32
C PHE A 32 2.11 -17.03 19.86
N ASP A 33 3.27 -16.97 20.53
CA ASP A 33 3.30 -16.83 21.99
C ASP A 33 2.91 -15.38 22.39
N PRO A 34 1.82 -15.19 23.15
CA PRO A 34 1.34 -13.85 23.52
C PRO A 34 2.26 -13.10 24.49
N VAL A 35 3.14 -13.80 25.20
CA VAL A 35 4.09 -13.18 26.11
C VAL A 35 5.35 -12.71 25.36
N LEU A 36 5.69 -13.35 24.25
CA LEU A 36 6.93 -13.13 23.54
C LEU A 36 6.79 -12.27 22.30
N THR A 37 5.56 -12.16 21.72
CA THR A 37 5.37 -11.48 20.44
C THR A 37 4.10 -10.64 20.43
N SER A 38 4.12 -9.53 19.67
CA SER A 38 2.93 -8.71 19.43
C SER A 38 1.86 -9.47 18.65
N MET A 39 2.27 -10.37 17.73
CA MET A 39 1.33 -11.23 17.03
C MET A 39 0.52 -12.10 18.01
N GLY A 40 1.19 -12.76 18.96
CA GLY A 40 0.51 -13.57 19.97
C GLY A 40 -0.40 -12.75 20.89
N ARG A 41 0.02 -11.53 21.27
CA ARG A 41 -0.84 -10.61 22.04
C ARG A 41 -2.10 -10.21 21.23
N VAL A 42 -1.94 -9.88 19.97
CA VAL A 42 -3.06 -9.53 19.06
C VAL A 42 -4.01 -10.73 18.91
N GLN A 43 -3.48 -11.96 18.77
CA GLN A 43 -4.29 -13.17 18.72
C GLN A 43 -5.04 -13.43 20.03
N GLU A 44 -4.42 -13.21 21.20
CA GLU A 44 -5.08 -13.35 22.50
C GLU A 44 -6.19 -12.31 22.70
N GLU A 45 -5.98 -11.07 22.24
CA GLU A 45 -6.97 -9.99 22.27
C GLU A 45 -8.09 -10.18 21.23
N GLY A 46 -7.83 -10.97 20.17
CA GLY A 46 -8.79 -11.27 19.09
C GLY A 46 -9.03 -10.12 18.13
N VAL A 47 -8.21 -9.06 18.17
CA VAL A 47 -8.38 -7.87 17.34
C VAL A 47 -7.03 -7.22 17.02
N LEU A 48 -6.81 -6.88 15.75
CA LEU A 48 -5.72 -6.04 15.26
C LEU A 48 -6.20 -4.57 15.16
N ARG A 49 -5.54 -3.65 15.87
CA ARG A 49 -5.86 -2.21 15.82
C ARG A 49 -5.00 -1.56 14.75
N VAL A 50 -5.64 -1.08 13.69
CA VAL A 50 -4.97 -0.54 12.51
C VAL A 50 -5.28 0.94 12.33
N GLY A 51 -4.23 1.75 12.27
CA GLY A 51 -4.31 3.17 11.90
C GLY A 51 -4.30 3.35 10.39
N ILE A 52 -5.21 4.16 9.88
CA ILE A 52 -5.28 4.54 8.46
C ILE A 52 -5.28 6.07 8.35
N PRO A 53 -4.73 6.65 7.27
CA PRO A 53 -4.77 8.09 7.09
C PRO A 53 -6.22 8.56 6.92
N GLU A 54 -6.55 9.71 7.50
CA GLU A 54 -7.86 10.31 7.32
C GLU A 54 -7.98 10.92 5.91
N ASP A 55 -9.16 10.77 5.29
CA ASP A 55 -9.51 11.38 4.01
C ASP A 55 -8.43 11.23 2.91
N ALA A 56 -7.81 10.05 2.83
CA ALA A 56 -6.72 9.76 1.91
C ALA A 56 -7.21 9.18 0.56
N GLY A 57 -8.37 9.62 0.09
CA GLY A 57 -8.93 9.25 -1.21
C GLY A 57 -8.99 7.74 -1.43
N PRO A 58 -8.36 7.20 -2.48
CA PRO A 58 -8.41 5.78 -2.79
C PRO A 58 -7.62 4.90 -1.81
N PHE A 59 -6.73 5.47 -0.99
CA PHE A 59 -5.95 4.72 -0.01
C PHE A 59 -6.74 4.40 1.25
N ALA A 60 -7.46 5.39 1.79
CA ALA A 60 -8.31 5.18 2.97
C ALA A 60 -9.40 6.24 3.08
N THR A 61 -10.63 5.80 3.37
CA THR A 61 -11.77 6.64 3.74
C THR A 61 -12.57 5.96 4.84
N GLY A 62 -13.24 6.74 5.67
CA GLY A 62 -14.03 6.23 6.79
C GLY A 62 -13.18 5.68 7.94
N SER A 63 -13.83 4.98 8.87
CA SER A 63 -13.20 4.36 10.04
C SER A 63 -14.05 3.20 10.54
N GLY A 64 -13.53 2.34 11.41
CA GLY A 64 -14.23 1.15 11.91
C GLY A 64 -14.75 0.29 10.76
N ASP A 65 -16.00 -0.17 10.86
CA ASP A 65 -16.63 -1.03 9.83
C ASP A 65 -16.90 -0.31 8.50
N GLU A 66 -16.87 1.00 8.47
CA GLU A 66 -17.06 1.81 7.27
C GLU A 66 -15.74 2.08 6.51
N ALA A 67 -14.61 1.69 7.07
CA ALA A 67 -13.31 1.88 6.44
C ALA A 67 -13.23 1.20 5.06
N ARG A 68 -12.73 1.92 4.06
CA ARG A 68 -12.55 1.46 2.66
C ARG A 68 -11.26 2.03 2.10
N GLY A 69 -10.60 1.30 1.22
CA GLY A 69 -9.44 1.76 0.49
C GLY A 69 -8.32 0.75 0.40
N PHE A 70 -7.30 1.08 -0.35
CA PHE A 70 -6.16 0.21 -0.62
C PHE A 70 -5.43 -0.23 0.67
N THR A 71 -5.13 0.70 1.59
CA THR A 71 -4.46 0.39 2.86
C THR A 71 -5.37 -0.36 3.84
N VAL A 72 -6.68 -0.19 3.70
CA VAL A 72 -7.67 -0.95 4.49
C VAL A 72 -7.62 -2.44 4.12
N GLU A 73 -7.50 -2.77 2.83
CA GLU A 73 -7.36 -4.16 2.40
C GLU A 73 -6.02 -4.77 2.87
N LEU A 74 -4.92 -4.00 2.86
CA LEU A 74 -3.66 -4.44 3.47
C LEU A 74 -3.81 -4.73 4.97
N GLY A 75 -4.53 -3.90 5.71
CA GLY A 75 -4.81 -4.13 7.13
C GLY A 75 -5.66 -5.39 7.38
N LYS A 76 -6.68 -5.62 6.54
CA LYS A 76 -7.51 -6.85 6.58
C LYS A 76 -6.69 -8.09 6.26
N GLU A 77 -5.74 -8.00 5.33
CA GLU A 77 -4.81 -9.09 5.00
C GLU A 77 -4.02 -9.54 6.23
N VAL A 78 -3.43 -8.59 6.95
CA VAL A 78 -2.68 -8.87 8.18
C VAL A 78 -3.57 -9.45 9.27
N ALA A 79 -4.76 -8.89 9.49
CA ALA A 79 -5.71 -9.42 10.47
C ALA A 79 -6.16 -10.84 10.13
N GLY A 80 -6.47 -11.09 8.85
CA GLY A 80 -6.83 -12.41 8.34
C GLY A 80 -5.73 -13.45 8.55
N SER A 81 -4.47 -13.10 8.29
CA SER A 81 -3.33 -14.00 8.50
C SER A 81 -3.08 -14.34 9.99
N LEU A 82 -3.49 -13.44 10.90
CA LEU A 82 -3.47 -13.68 12.36
C LEU A 82 -4.73 -14.38 12.87
N GLY A 83 -5.77 -14.52 12.06
CA GLY A 83 -7.05 -15.12 12.45
C GLY A 83 -7.85 -14.27 13.43
N VAL A 84 -7.76 -12.93 13.34
CA VAL A 84 -8.40 -11.99 14.26
C VAL A 84 -9.28 -10.99 13.51
N ASP A 85 -10.15 -10.29 14.23
CA ASP A 85 -10.89 -9.14 13.73
C ASP A 85 -9.96 -7.92 13.56
N VAL A 86 -10.41 -6.90 12.82
CA VAL A 86 -9.67 -5.64 12.63
C VAL A 86 -10.49 -4.44 13.10
N ASP A 87 -9.84 -3.51 13.85
CA ASP A 87 -10.41 -2.23 14.27
C ASP A 87 -9.65 -1.08 13.58
N PHE A 88 -10.29 -0.40 12.62
CA PHE A 88 -9.69 0.71 11.89
C PHE A 88 -9.95 2.05 12.57
N ARG A 89 -8.88 2.82 12.79
CA ARG A 89 -8.91 4.18 13.32
C ARG A 89 -8.23 5.13 12.34
N SER A 90 -8.92 6.20 11.96
CA SER A 90 -8.37 7.22 11.09
C SER A 90 -7.69 8.33 11.90
N GLY A 91 -6.67 8.95 11.33
CA GLY A 91 -5.97 10.08 11.91
C GLY A 91 -4.91 10.65 10.97
N THR A 92 -4.35 11.78 11.36
CA THR A 92 -3.18 12.38 10.70
C THR A 92 -1.92 11.52 10.92
N ASP A 93 -0.88 11.69 10.10
CA ASP A 93 0.38 10.96 10.26
C ASP A 93 0.99 11.13 11.67
N GLU A 94 0.89 12.34 12.27
CA GLU A 94 1.36 12.63 13.63
C GLU A 94 0.54 11.87 14.69
N GLU A 95 -0.78 11.88 14.57
CA GLU A 95 -1.68 11.16 15.48
C GLU A 95 -1.46 9.65 15.39
N LEU A 96 -1.36 9.10 14.17
CA LEU A 96 -1.09 7.69 13.94
C LEU A 96 0.24 7.27 14.57
N GLY A 97 1.30 8.08 14.42
CA GLY A 97 2.58 7.85 15.07
C GLY A 97 2.46 7.82 16.60
N ALA A 98 1.79 8.80 17.20
CA ALA A 98 1.59 8.86 18.65
C ALA A 98 0.74 7.68 19.16
N MET A 99 -0.24 7.22 18.38
CA MET A 99 -1.07 6.08 18.76
C MET A 99 -0.31 4.74 18.68
N VAL A 100 0.62 4.59 17.73
CA VAL A 100 1.54 3.44 17.66
C VAL A 100 2.51 3.47 18.85
N ASP A 101 3.13 4.59 19.12
CA ASP A 101 4.08 4.75 20.22
C ASP A 101 3.45 4.49 21.59
N SER A 102 2.17 4.81 21.76
CA SER A 102 1.42 4.55 22.99
C SER A 102 0.85 3.12 23.08
N GLY A 103 0.97 2.30 22.05
CA GLY A 103 0.33 0.98 21.98
C GLY A 103 -1.20 1.01 21.81
N THR A 104 -1.75 2.18 21.44
CA THR A 104 -3.18 2.33 21.10
C THR A 104 -3.50 1.70 19.75
N LEU A 105 -2.53 1.68 18.84
CA LEU A 105 -2.52 0.96 17.58
C LEU A 105 -1.41 -0.09 17.59
N ASP A 106 -1.65 -1.18 16.91
CA ASP A 106 -0.67 -2.23 16.66
C ASP A 106 0.10 -1.99 15.36
N LEU A 107 -0.57 -1.44 14.36
CA LEU A 107 -0.08 -1.17 13.01
C LEU A 107 -0.68 0.14 12.50
N ALA A 108 0.06 0.92 11.71
CA ALA A 108 -0.49 2.08 11.03
C ALA A 108 0.05 2.21 9.59
N PHE A 109 -0.73 2.85 8.73
CA PHE A 109 -0.39 3.15 7.33
C PHE A 109 -0.27 4.66 7.12
N PRO A 110 0.76 5.33 7.65
CA PRO A 110 0.91 6.76 7.44
C PRO A 110 1.25 7.07 5.97
N LEU A 111 0.91 8.27 5.51
CA LEU A 111 1.40 8.81 4.24
C LEU A 111 2.77 9.48 4.45
N GLN A 112 3.61 8.85 5.25
CA GLN A 112 4.98 9.27 5.55
C GLN A 112 5.98 8.40 4.79
N PRO A 113 6.96 8.99 4.09
CA PRO A 113 8.00 8.25 3.39
C PRO A 113 8.92 7.49 4.35
N ILE A 114 9.41 6.34 3.91
CA ILE A 114 10.49 5.61 4.58
C ILE A 114 11.79 6.36 4.32
N THR A 115 12.43 6.83 5.39
CA THR A 115 13.73 7.52 5.36
C THR A 115 14.59 7.00 6.49
N GLU A 116 15.91 7.22 6.44
CA GLU A 116 16.79 6.88 7.57
C GLU A 116 16.35 7.56 8.88
N LYS A 117 15.82 8.77 8.79
CA LYS A 117 15.27 9.48 9.96
C LYS A 117 14.00 8.82 10.49
N ALA A 118 13.09 8.40 9.61
CA ALA A 118 11.83 7.76 10.01
C ALA A 118 12.07 6.44 10.74
N ILE A 119 12.96 5.59 10.22
CA ILE A 119 13.27 4.27 10.82
C ILE A 119 14.00 4.35 12.17
N THR A 120 14.49 5.54 12.59
CA THR A 120 15.01 5.74 13.94
C THR A 120 13.93 5.96 15.00
N LYS A 121 12.71 6.25 14.57
CA LYS A 121 11.58 6.55 15.46
C LYS A 121 10.61 5.39 15.58
N ASN A 122 10.31 4.74 14.46
CA ASN A 122 9.38 3.63 14.37
C ASN A 122 10.00 2.50 13.55
N ALA A 123 9.53 1.27 13.76
CA ALA A 123 9.80 0.19 12.84
C ALA A 123 8.84 0.29 11.64
N PHE A 124 9.36 0.04 10.44
CA PHE A 124 8.59 0.02 9.20
C PHE A 124 8.66 -1.35 8.54
N THR A 125 7.62 -1.66 7.79
CA THR A 125 7.62 -2.80 6.87
C THR A 125 8.42 -2.49 5.60
N ASP A 126 8.68 -3.50 4.78
CA ASP A 126 8.97 -3.28 3.36
C ASP A 126 7.88 -2.41 2.73
N PRO A 127 8.22 -1.59 1.73
CA PRO A 127 7.24 -0.73 1.10
C PRO A 127 6.04 -1.50 0.52
N TYR A 128 4.84 -1.09 0.87
CA TYR A 128 3.62 -1.53 0.18
C TYR A 128 3.35 -0.68 -1.06
N TRP A 129 3.94 0.52 -1.14
CA TRP A 129 3.84 1.46 -2.24
C TRP A 129 5.19 2.11 -2.55
N ILE A 130 5.52 2.24 -3.82
CA ILE A 130 6.65 3.04 -4.30
C ILE A 130 6.07 4.24 -5.04
N ALA A 131 6.02 5.37 -4.34
CA ALA A 131 5.57 6.61 -4.94
C ALA A 131 6.60 7.14 -5.95
N ARG A 132 6.10 7.87 -6.94
CA ARG A 132 6.87 8.65 -7.90
C ARG A 132 6.40 10.10 -7.83
N GLU A 133 7.31 11.04 -7.97
CA GLU A 133 6.93 12.43 -8.11
C GLU A 133 6.29 12.64 -9.48
N ARG A 134 5.10 13.22 -9.48
CA ARG A 134 4.27 13.42 -10.67
C ARG A 134 3.55 14.76 -10.59
N VAL A 135 2.90 15.12 -11.67
CA VAL A 135 2.04 16.30 -11.77
C VAL A 135 0.59 15.86 -11.80
N LEU A 136 -0.25 16.44 -10.95
CA LEU A 136 -1.70 16.30 -11.00
C LEU A 136 -2.29 17.51 -11.73
N SER A 137 -2.86 17.29 -12.91
CA SER A 137 -3.51 18.33 -13.74
C SER A 137 -5.03 18.28 -13.56
N PHE A 138 -5.68 19.42 -13.28
CA PHE A 138 -7.11 19.49 -13.00
C PHE A 138 -8.00 19.73 -14.23
N ASP A 139 -7.49 20.39 -15.26
CA ASP A 139 -8.28 20.85 -16.41
C ASP A 139 -7.77 20.31 -17.77
N GLY A 140 -6.78 19.41 -17.74
CA GLY A 140 -6.11 18.89 -18.94
C GLY A 140 -5.22 19.92 -19.65
N GLY A 141 -4.96 21.06 -19.02
CA GLY A 141 -4.06 22.10 -19.54
C GLY A 141 -2.59 21.86 -19.25
N VAL A 142 -2.27 20.75 -18.56
CA VAL A 142 -0.91 20.28 -18.28
C VAL A 142 -0.88 18.78 -18.61
N GLU A 143 -0.07 18.38 -19.58
CA GLU A 143 0.13 16.99 -20.00
C GLU A 143 1.54 16.49 -19.65
N GLU A 144 2.49 17.41 -19.52
CA GLU A 144 3.88 17.11 -19.13
C GLU A 144 4.47 18.26 -18.30
N VAL A 145 5.63 18.02 -17.67
CA VAL A 145 6.31 19.00 -16.80
C VAL A 145 6.59 20.33 -17.54
N ALA A 146 6.86 20.29 -18.85
CA ALA A 146 7.11 21.48 -19.64
C ALA A 146 5.91 22.43 -19.71
N ASP A 147 4.68 21.91 -19.60
CA ASP A 147 3.45 22.70 -19.65
C ASP A 147 3.19 23.52 -18.39
N LEU A 148 3.97 23.30 -17.31
CA LEU A 148 3.94 24.11 -16.10
C LEU A 148 4.45 25.55 -16.34
N ALA A 149 5.07 25.84 -17.50
CA ALA A 149 5.53 27.19 -17.83
C ALA A 149 4.40 28.21 -17.73
N GLY A 150 4.55 29.21 -16.87
CA GLY A 150 3.55 30.25 -16.59
C GLY A 150 2.31 29.80 -15.81
N LYS A 151 2.20 28.54 -15.41
CA LYS A 151 1.09 27.99 -14.62
C LYS A 151 1.25 28.25 -13.13
N THR A 152 0.13 28.30 -12.43
CA THR A 152 0.12 28.31 -10.95
C THR A 152 0.22 26.86 -10.45
N VAL A 153 1.19 26.60 -9.59
CA VAL A 153 1.52 25.25 -9.10
C VAL A 153 1.51 25.24 -7.59
N CYS A 154 0.92 24.22 -7.00
CA CYS A 154 1.14 23.88 -5.60
C CYS A 154 2.02 22.64 -5.51
N GLN A 155 3.10 22.75 -4.76
CA GLN A 155 4.06 21.66 -4.55
C GLN A 155 3.94 21.12 -3.13
N SER A 156 3.92 19.80 -3.00
CA SER A 156 4.13 19.16 -1.70
C SER A 156 5.56 19.40 -1.25
N ILE A 157 5.72 20.10 -0.13
CA ILE A 157 7.01 20.14 0.55
C ILE A 157 7.05 19.02 1.56
N ASP A 158 7.72 17.98 1.20
CA ASP A 158 8.41 17.28 2.25
C ASP A 158 9.91 17.56 1.99
N ASP A 159 10.58 18.08 2.99
CA ASP A 159 11.97 18.54 2.91
C ASP A 159 12.96 17.44 2.48
N ILE A 160 12.49 16.20 2.30
CA ILE A 160 13.31 15.02 2.16
C ILE A 160 13.20 14.41 0.76
N THR A 161 12.03 14.38 0.15
CA THR A 161 11.77 13.59 -1.05
C THR A 161 11.40 14.41 -2.29
N GLY A 162 11.00 15.65 -2.11
CA GLY A 162 10.52 16.52 -3.20
C GLY A 162 11.65 17.14 -4.02
N ILE A 163 11.49 17.14 -5.35
CA ILE A 163 12.32 17.95 -6.22
C ILE A 163 11.62 19.30 -6.41
N PRO A 164 12.24 20.43 -6.05
CA PRO A 164 11.63 21.73 -6.27
C PRO A 164 11.17 21.94 -7.71
N VAL A 165 9.91 22.40 -7.88
CA VAL A 165 9.32 22.64 -9.21
C VAL A 165 10.20 23.53 -10.08
N GLU A 166 10.88 24.52 -9.51
CA GLU A 166 11.80 25.40 -10.21
C GLU A 166 13.00 24.66 -10.82
N ARG A 167 13.36 23.49 -10.31
CA ARG A 167 14.38 22.62 -10.90
C ARG A 167 13.82 21.78 -12.03
N LEU A 168 12.55 21.42 -11.98
CA LEU A 168 11.85 20.66 -13.01
C LEU A 168 11.43 21.57 -14.17
N GLN A 169 10.88 22.75 -13.84
CA GLN A 169 10.43 23.75 -14.80
C GLN A 169 10.77 25.17 -14.28
N PRO A 170 11.91 25.73 -14.70
CA PRO A 170 12.35 27.07 -14.25
C PRO A 170 11.40 28.21 -14.62
N ASP A 171 10.61 28.03 -15.69
CA ASP A 171 9.64 28.99 -16.16
C ASP A 171 8.22 28.76 -15.61
N ALA A 172 8.07 27.90 -14.61
CA ALA A 172 6.81 27.76 -13.89
C ALA A 172 6.35 29.13 -13.37
N GLY A 173 5.04 29.34 -13.35
CA GLY A 173 4.48 30.62 -12.91
C GLY A 173 4.62 30.79 -11.39
N LYS A 174 3.51 31.02 -10.70
CA LYS A 174 3.54 31.10 -9.23
C LYS A 174 3.60 29.70 -8.61
N VAL A 175 4.66 29.39 -7.89
CA VAL A 175 4.80 28.17 -7.08
C VAL A 175 4.38 28.48 -5.65
N THR A 176 3.52 27.65 -5.08
CA THR A 176 3.11 27.67 -3.67
C THR A 176 3.52 26.34 -3.05
N GLU A 177 4.20 26.39 -1.94
CA GLU A 177 4.61 25.20 -1.19
C GLU A 177 3.59 24.91 -0.08
N ALA A 178 3.23 23.65 0.09
CA ALA A 178 2.33 23.22 1.15
C ALA A 178 2.81 21.88 1.74
N ALA A 179 2.89 21.79 3.05
CA ALA A 179 3.18 20.53 3.75
C ALA A 179 2.02 19.52 3.58
N ASP A 180 0.81 20.05 3.45
CA ASP A 180 -0.40 19.30 3.16
C ASP A 180 -1.01 19.83 1.86
N LEU A 181 -1.14 18.96 0.87
CA LEU A 181 -1.72 19.32 -0.44
C LEU A 181 -3.20 19.74 -0.32
N ALA A 182 -3.93 19.28 0.72
CA ALA A 182 -5.29 19.74 0.99
C ALA A 182 -5.34 21.25 1.34
N ALA A 183 -4.24 21.83 1.81
CA ALA A 183 -4.11 23.25 2.08
C ALA A 183 -3.75 24.09 0.84
N CYS A 184 -3.56 23.47 -0.32
CA CYS A 184 -3.27 24.18 -1.55
C CYS A 184 -4.40 25.11 -1.95
N PRO A 185 -4.10 26.34 -2.43
CA PRO A 185 -5.10 27.19 -3.06
C PRO A 185 -5.56 26.57 -4.38
N GLU A 186 -6.58 27.15 -5.00
CA GLU A 186 -6.95 26.82 -6.37
C GLU A 186 -5.76 27.12 -7.32
N VAL A 187 -5.27 26.07 -8.00
CA VAL A 187 -4.07 26.10 -8.86
C VAL A 187 -4.33 25.34 -10.16
N ASP A 188 -3.49 25.56 -11.17
CA ASP A 188 -3.56 24.83 -12.44
C ASP A 188 -3.07 23.37 -12.29
N ALA A 189 -2.09 23.15 -11.41
CA ALA A 189 -1.54 21.82 -11.15
C ALA A 189 -0.99 21.68 -9.73
N MET A 190 -0.93 20.43 -9.25
CA MET A 190 -0.18 20.06 -8.05
C MET A 190 1.02 19.18 -8.46
N VAL A 191 2.11 19.27 -7.70
CA VAL A 191 3.32 18.45 -7.91
C VAL A 191 3.72 17.80 -6.59
N GLY A 192 4.02 16.51 -6.62
CA GLY A 192 4.44 15.76 -5.46
C GLY A 192 4.42 14.25 -5.67
N PRO A 193 4.71 13.46 -4.63
CA PRO A 193 4.58 12.01 -4.68
C PRO A 193 3.15 11.59 -5.01
N ASP A 194 3.00 10.67 -5.97
CA ASP A 194 1.69 10.23 -6.49
C ASP A 194 0.73 9.77 -5.39
N ILE A 195 1.20 9.06 -4.38
CA ILE A 195 0.39 8.63 -3.22
C ILE A 195 -0.28 9.83 -2.51
N ARG A 196 0.44 10.95 -2.37
CA ARG A 196 -0.10 12.17 -1.75
C ARG A 196 -1.03 12.92 -2.70
N LEU A 197 -0.70 12.96 -3.99
CA LEU A 197 -1.58 13.54 -5.01
C LEU A 197 -2.89 12.76 -5.11
N LEU A 198 -2.81 11.43 -5.16
CA LEU A 198 -3.99 10.56 -5.22
C LEU A 198 -4.85 10.64 -3.94
N ALA A 199 -4.24 10.87 -2.79
CA ALA A 199 -4.98 11.08 -1.53
C ALA A 199 -5.93 12.29 -1.58
N GLN A 200 -5.70 13.26 -2.48
CA GLN A 200 -6.58 14.43 -2.68
C GLN A 200 -7.77 14.12 -3.61
N MET A 201 -7.81 12.94 -4.23
CA MET A 201 -8.85 12.61 -5.22
C MET A 201 -10.04 11.97 -4.55
N ALA A 202 -11.21 12.59 -4.69
CA ALA A 202 -12.48 12.01 -4.23
C ALA A 202 -13.06 11.06 -5.29
N PRO A 203 -13.69 9.94 -4.89
CA PRO A 203 -14.39 9.06 -5.82
C PRO A 203 -15.50 9.82 -6.56
N GLY A 204 -15.43 9.87 -7.89
CA GLY A 204 -16.44 10.47 -8.75
C GLY A 204 -16.16 11.89 -9.23
N ASP A 205 -15.07 12.50 -8.85
CA ASP A 205 -14.61 13.74 -9.45
C ASP A 205 -14.19 13.53 -10.91
N ALA A 206 -14.31 14.56 -11.74
CA ALA A 206 -13.74 14.56 -13.07
C ALA A 206 -12.22 14.38 -12.89
N LEU A 207 -11.71 13.26 -13.36
CA LEU A 207 -10.37 12.76 -13.05
C LEU A 207 -9.31 13.81 -13.41
N PRO A 208 -8.66 14.42 -12.40
CA PRO A 208 -7.40 15.06 -12.68
C PRO A 208 -6.44 13.97 -13.15
N ALA A 209 -5.68 14.22 -14.20
CA ALA A 209 -4.75 13.25 -14.72
C ALA A 209 -3.41 13.36 -14.00
N LEU A 210 -2.86 12.23 -13.57
CA LEU A 210 -1.44 12.15 -13.25
C LEU A 210 -0.67 12.16 -14.57
N VAL A 211 0.11 13.19 -14.79
CA VAL A 211 0.83 13.42 -16.05
C VAL A 211 2.33 13.57 -15.82
N GLY A 212 3.07 13.51 -16.92
CA GLY A 212 4.53 13.65 -16.92
C GLY A 212 5.26 12.35 -16.63
N GLU A 213 6.59 12.43 -16.71
CA GLU A 213 7.47 11.29 -16.38
C GLU A 213 7.50 11.06 -14.88
N GLU A 214 7.66 9.79 -14.49
CA GLU A 214 7.88 9.41 -13.11
C GLU A 214 9.29 9.79 -12.67
N ILE A 215 9.38 10.65 -11.67
CA ILE A 215 10.64 11.15 -11.13
C ILE A 215 10.78 10.63 -9.69
N ASN A 216 11.99 10.28 -9.29
CA ASN A 216 12.28 9.72 -7.98
C ASN A 216 11.55 8.38 -7.70
N ALA A 217 11.96 7.76 -6.61
CA ALA A 217 11.29 6.61 -6.03
C ALA A 217 11.27 6.81 -4.51
N VAL A 218 10.09 6.73 -3.92
CA VAL A 218 9.90 6.93 -2.48
C VAL A 218 9.10 5.76 -1.93
N GLY A 219 9.67 5.01 -1.00
CA GLY A 219 9.01 3.89 -0.35
C GLY A 219 8.03 4.37 0.73
N TYR A 220 6.83 3.80 0.74
CA TYR A 220 5.83 3.97 1.80
C TYR A 220 5.52 2.62 2.41
N GLY A 221 5.76 2.48 3.71
CA GLY A 221 5.57 1.25 4.49
C GLY A 221 4.54 1.43 5.59
N ALA A 222 4.04 0.31 6.10
CA ALA A 222 3.29 0.33 7.34
C ALA A 222 4.25 0.48 8.53
N MET A 223 3.78 1.07 9.61
CA MET A 223 4.55 1.46 10.78
C MET A 223 4.07 0.70 12.02
N THR A 224 5.02 0.22 12.81
CA THR A 224 4.81 -0.37 14.13
C THR A 224 5.67 0.33 15.18
N ALA A 225 5.51 -0.01 16.47
CA ALA A 225 6.39 0.51 17.51
C ALA A 225 7.87 0.17 17.20
N LEU A 226 8.78 1.05 17.57
CA LEU A 226 10.22 0.94 17.23
C LEU A 226 10.84 -0.40 17.68
N GLU A 227 10.42 -0.89 18.85
CA GLU A 227 10.88 -2.16 19.41
C GLU A 227 10.26 -3.39 18.73
N ASP A 228 9.20 -3.21 17.92
CA ASP A 228 8.41 -4.32 17.36
C ASP A 228 8.77 -4.64 15.90
N LYS A 229 10.06 -4.73 15.63
CA LYS A 229 10.59 -5.07 14.29
C LYS A 229 10.13 -6.45 13.83
N ILE A 230 9.96 -7.40 14.75
CA ILE A 230 9.49 -8.76 14.41
C ILE A 230 8.08 -8.70 13.83
N PHE A 231 7.21 -7.84 14.37
CA PHE A 231 5.88 -7.66 13.81
C PHE A 231 5.93 -6.94 12.45
N ALA A 232 6.78 -5.92 12.29
CA ALA A 232 6.99 -5.27 11.00
C ALA A 232 7.49 -6.27 9.92
N ASP A 233 8.44 -7.16 10.26
CA ASP A 233 8.94 -8.22 9.37
C ASP A 233 7.84 -9.23 9.02
N TYR A 234 7.00 -9.62 10.00
CA TYR A 234 5.85 -10.46 9.75
C TYR A 234 4.88 -9.81 8.76
N VAL A 235 4.52 -8.54 8.97
CA VAL A 235 3.64 -7.78 8.07
C VAL A 235 4.25 -7.66 6.68
N SER A 236 5.57 -7.44 6.56
CA SER A 236 6.30 -7.44 5.27
C SER A 236 6.13 -8.76 4.52
N THR A 237 6.16 -9.89 5.26
CA THR A 237 5.92 -11.21 4.67
C THR A 237 4.50 -11.30 4.11
N GLN A 238 3.48 -10.85 4.85
CA GLN A 238 2.09 -10.85 4.38
C GLN A 238 1.92 -9.98 3.11
N PHE A 239 2.57 -8.82 3.05
CA PHE A 239 2.56 -7.99 1.83
C PHE A 239 3.25 -8.69 0.65
N SER A 240 4.33 -9.43 0.90
CA SER A 240 5.02 -10.21 -0.13
C SER A 240 4.14 -11.34 -0.67
N GLU A 241 3.40 -12.02 0.19
CA GLU A 241 2.42 -13.06 -0.19
C GLU A 241 1.28 -12.46 -1.01
N ALA A 242 0.68 -11.35 -0.54
CA ALA A 242 -0.37 -10.64 -1.26
C ALA A 242 0.08 -10.19 -2.68
N ARG A 243 1.34 -9.75 -2.83
CA ARG A 243 1.94 -9.42 -4.14
C ARG A 243 2.05 -10.66 -5.03
N THR A 244 2.62 -11.73 -4.49
CA THR A 244 2.87 -12.97 -5.25
C THR A 244 1.57 -13.64 -5.71
N GLU A 245 0.52 -13.55 -4.91
CA GLU A 245 -0.79 -14.12 -5.21
C GLU A 245 -1.70 -13.17 -6.02
N GLY A 246 -1.22 -11.98 -6.35
CA GLY A 246 -1.92 -11.00 -7.18
C GLY A 246 -2.99 -10.18 -6.45
N ARG A 247 -3.14 -10.32 -5.13
CA ARG A 247 -4.11 -9.53 -4.33
C ARG A 247 -3.77 -8.04 -4.36
N TRP A 248 -2.48 -7.69 -4.23
CA TRP A 248 -2.03 -6.30 -4.35
C TRP A 248 -2.51 -5.66 -5.66
N SER A 249 -2.34 -6.35 -6.79
CA SER A 249 -2.76 -5.85 -8.11
C SER A 249 -4.29 -5.77 -8.23
N ALA A 250 -5.02 -6.70 -7.60
CA ALA A 250 -6.48 -6.64 -7.53
C ALA A 250 -6.95 -5.40 -6.75
N TRP A 251 -6.37 -5.12 -5.57
CA TRP A 251 -6.70 -3.92 -4.81
C TRP A 251 -6.34 -2.62 -5.52
N PHE A 252 -5.20 -2.59 -6.25
CA PHE A 252 -4.89 -1.47 -7.14
C PHE A 252 -6.00 -1.27 -8.18
N GLY A 253 -6.44 -2.36 -8.82
CA GLY A 253 -7.54 -2.34 -9.78
C GLY A 253 -8.86 -1.85 -9.19
N ASP A 254 -9.15 -2.19 -7.94
CA ASP A 254 -10.40 -1.84 -7.28
C ASP A 254 -10.44 -0.38 -6.78
N PHE A 255 -9.31 0.15 -6.30
CA PHE A 255 -9.28 1.45 -5.63
C PHE A 255 -8.53 2.53 -6.41
N ILE A 256 -7.41 2.20 -7.05
CA ILE A 256 -6.53 3.17 -7.71
C ILE A 256 -6.90 3.35 -9.19
N SER A 257 -7.09 2.26 -9.93
CA SER A 257 -7.44 2.35 -11.36
C SER A 257 -8.70 3.17 -11.64
N PRO A 258 -9.76 3.14 -10.82
CA PRO A 258 -10.96 3.96 -11.06
C PRO A 258 -10.70 5.47 -10.99
N VAL A 259 -9.67 5.92 -10.28
CA VAL A 259 -9.32 7.34 -10.12
C VAL A 259 -8.16 7.79 -11.01
N THR A 260 -7.37 6.87 -11.54
CA THR A 260 -6.23 7.21 -12.40
C THR A 260 -6.43 6.80 -13.85
N GLY A 261 -7.27 5.80 -14.11
CA GLY A 261 -7.35 5.13 -15.43
C GLY A 261 -6.13 4.22 -15.71
N GLU A 262 -5.18 4.11 -14.79
CA GLU A 262 -3.96 3.30 -14.94
C GLU A 262 -4.25 1.81 -14.68
N THR A 263 -3.51 0.95 -15.35
CA THR A 263 -3.49 -0.49 -15.03
C THR A 263 -2.52 -0.75 -13.88
N PRO A 264 -2.76 -1.78 -13.04
CA PRO A 264 -1.82 -2.11 -11.98
C PRO A 264 -0.40 -2.27 -12.51
N PRO A 265 0.58 -1.53 -11.96
CA PRO A 265 1.99 -1.74 -12.27
C PRO A 265 2.49 -3.03 -11.60
N ASP A 266 3.75 -3.38 -11.86
CA ASP A 266 4.41 -4.43 -11.07
C ASP A 266 4.43 -4.01 -9.59
N PRO A 267 4.02 -4.90 -8.67
CA PRO A 267 4.00 -4.57 -7.25
C PRO A 267 5.40 -4.23 -6.70
N PRO A 268 5.50 -3.40 -5.65
CA PRO A 268 6.78 -3.04 -5.06
C PRO A 268 7.64 -4.25 -4.70
N GLY A 269 8.88 -4.29 -5.17
CA GLY A 269 9.87 -5.32 -4.83
C GLY A 269 11.04 -4.79 -3.99
N MET A 270 11.01 -3.52 -3.60
CA MET A 270 12.04 -2.85 -2.80
C MET A 270 11.96 -3.29 -1.34
N HIS A 271 13.10 -3.50 -0.70
CA HIS A 271 13.20 -3.77 0.73
C HIS A 271 13.34 -2.49 1.55
N LEU A 272 13.06 -2.60 2.86
CA LEU A 272 13.09 -1.47 3.80
C LEU A 272 14.43 -0.72 3.77
N GLU A 273 15.55 -1.44 3.82
CA GLU A 273 16.88 -0.84 3.84
C GLU A 273 17.19 -0.09 2.53
N GLU A 274 16.73 -0.59 1.40
CA GLU A 274 16.90 0.06 0.11
C GLU A 274 16.06 1.36 0.06
N ALA A 275 14.82 1.31 0.54
CA ALA A 275 13.94 2.47 0.61
C ALA A 275 14.51 3.57 1.53
N ALA A 276 14.98 3.20 2.72
CA ALA A 276 15.57 4.14 3.67
C ALA A 276 16.86 4.77 3.15
N ALA A 277 17.71 3.99 2.46
CA ALA A 277 18.98 4.47 1.92
C ALA A 277 18.84 5.47 0.76
N LEU A 278 17.65 5.57 0.15
CA LEU A 278 17.39 6.63 -0.83
C LEU A 278 17.39 8.03 -0.19
N TYR A 279 17.09 8.10 1.10
CA TYR A 279 16.95 9.35 1.87
C TYR A 279 17.73 9.26 3.17
N PRO A 280 19.08 9.38 3.10
CA PRO A 280 19.95 9.29 4.26
C PRO A 280 19.76 10.46 5.22
N LEU A 281 20.18 10.25 6.48
CA LEU A 281 20.32 11.36 7.43
C LEU A 281 21.39 12.33 6.90
N ASP A 282 21.05 13.61 6.85
CA ASP A 282 22.05 14.66 6.63
C ASP A 282 23.11 14.59 7.73
N GLU A 283 24.41 14.56 7.36
CA GLU A 283 25.55 14.58 8.29
C GLU A 283 25.70 15.94 8.99
#